data_0a9d7e8d10bc95326ea2619daed40963
#
_entry.id   0a9d7e8d10bc95326ea2619daed40963
#
_cell.length_a   1.000
_cell.length_b   1.000
_cell.length_c   1.000
_cell.angle_alpha   90.00
_cell.angle_beta   90.00
_cell.angle_gamma   90.00
#
_symmetry.space_group_name_H-M   'P 1'
#
loop_
_entity.id
_entity.type
_entity.pdbx_description
1 polymer ?
#
loop_
_entity_poly.entity_id
_entity_poly.type
_entity_poly.pdbx_seq_one_letter_code
_entity_poly.pdbx_strand_id
1 'polypeptide(L)'
;IKKEFISLFKSKNLPIPAFEFTRSAPCPPLDTVPNLPLVKDLLKASGKRKPRGVPYFTDASPLARGGTPSVVFGPGDIAQAHSENEFVEIKQLEKAQDIISTFLKNLP
;
A
#
# COMPACT_ATOMS: atom_id res chain seq x y z
N ILE A 1 -8.01 -2.53 24.24
CA ILE A 1 -8.30 -3.54 23.20
C ILE A 1 -8.67 -4.90 23.82
N LYS A 2 -7.77 -5.61 24.57
CA LYS A 2 -8.09 -6.93 25.14
C LYS A 2 -9.30 -6.90 26.06
N LYS A 3 -9.39 -5.92 26.97
CA LYS A 3 -10.51 -5.75 27.90
C LYS A 3 -11.83 -5.45 27.17
N GLU A 4 -11.79 -4.59 26.17
CA GLU A 4 -12.94 -4.21 25.35
C GLU A 4 -13.45 -5.39 24.55
N PHE A 5 -12.54 -6.18 23.94
CA PHE A 5 -12.90 -7.40 23.21
C PHE A 5 -13.59 -8.42 24.12
N ILE A 6 -13.02 -8.71 25.30
CA ILE A 6 -13.63 -9.60 26.28
C ILE A 6 -15.01 -9.08 26.74
N SER A 7 -15.13 -7.77 26.97
CA SER A 7 -16.40 -7.14 27.34
C SER A 7 -17.48 -7.33 26.28
N LEU A 8 -17.11 -7.19 24.99
CA LEU A 8 -18.02 -7.40 23.89
C LEU A 8 -18.56 -8.84 23.87
N PHE A 9 -17.70 -9.85 24.02
CA PHE A 9 -18.12 -11.25 24.06
C PHE A 9 -19.04 -11.54 25.24
N LYS A 10 -18.72 -11.00 26.43
CA LYS A 10 -19.57 -11.11 27.62
C LYS A 10 -20.93 -10.45 27.41
N SER A 11 -20.99 -9.26 26.86
CA SER A 11 -22.26 -8.54 26.61
C SER A 11 -23.17 -9.26 25.62
N LYS A 12 -22.61 -10.08 24.74
CA LYS A 12 -23.33 -10.89 23.75
C LYS A 12 -23.59 -12.32 24.21
N ASN A 13 -23.25 -12.66 25.45
CA ASN A 13 -23.33 -14.02 26.01
C ASN A 13 -22.65 -15.07 25.11
N LEU A 14 -21.51 -14.70 24.50
CA LEU A 14 -20.71 -15.56 23.64
C LEU A 14 -19.53 -16.17 24.40
N PRO A 15 -19.09 -17.39 24.05
CA PRO A 15 -17.88 -17.96 24.63
C PRO A 15 -16.67 -17.10 24.30
N ILE A 16 -15.84 -16.80 25.32
CA ILE A 16 -14.64 -16.02 25.12
C ILE A 16 -13.58 -16.93 24.48
N PRO A 17 -13.11 -16.63 23.25
CA PRO A 17 -12.08 -17.43 22.61
C PRO A 17 -10.75 -17.28 23.35
N ALA A 18 -9.96 -18.35 23.36
CA ALA A 18 -8.56 -18.25 23.74
C ALA A 18 -7.81 -17.49 22.65
N PHE A 19 -7.16 -16.35 23.01
CA PHE A 19 -6.37 -15.57 22.08
C PHE A 19 -5.16 -14.95 22.78
N GLU A 20 -4.11 -14.82 22.04
CA GLU A 20 -2.89 -14.16 22.44
C GLU A 20 -2.60 -12.99 21.50
N PHE A 21 -2.23 -11.84 22.06
CA PHE A 21 -1.73 -10.73 21.27
C PHE A 21 -0.22 -10.84 21.16
N THR A 22 0.26 -11.26 20.00
CA THR A 22 1.68 -11.19 19.68
C THR A 22 2.04 -9.75 19.30
N ARG A 23 3.08 -9.21 19.91
CA ARG A 23 3.64 -7.93 19.48
C ARG A 23 4.47 -8.19 18.23
N SER A 24 3.92 -7.91 17.06
CA SER A 24 4.73 -7.74 15.86
C SER A 24 5.53 -6.45 15.92
N ALA A 25 6.67 -6.41 15.25
CA ALA A 25 7.40 -5.16 15.06
C ALA A 25 6.47 -4.11 14.42
N PRO A 26 6.48 -2.87 14.89
CA PRO A 26 5.68 -1.82 14.26
C PRO A 26 6.05 -1.68 12.79
N CYS A 27 5.04 -1.63 11.93
CA CYS A 27 5.21 -1.31 10.52
C CYS A 27 5.30 0.22 10.38
N PRO A 28 6.48 0.78 10.08
CA PRO A 28 6.60 2.21 9.86
C PRO A 28 5.85 2.63 8.59
N PRO A 29 5.48 3.89 8.44
CA PRO A 29 4.95 4.40 7.19
C PRO A 29 6.01 4.28 6.09
N LEU A 30 5.55 4.18 4.84
CA LEU A 30 6.43 4.33 3.68
C LEU A 30 6.72 5.83 3.49
N ASP A 31 7.95 6.23 3.82
CA ASP A 31 8.41 7.61 3.66
C ASP A 31 9.59 7.65 2.68
N THR A 32 9.26 7.56 1.40
CA THR A 32 10.27 7.56 0.34
C THR A 32 10.58 9.00 -0.07
N VAL A 33 11.86 9.34 -0.02
CA VAL A 33 12.34 10.71 -0.35
C VAL A 33 11.96 11.07 -1.77
N PRO A 34 11.22 12.19 -2.00
CA PRO A 34 10.74 12.58 -3.33
C PRO A 34 11.86 12.84 -4.37
N ASN A 35 13.06 13.14 -3.90
CA ASN A 35 14.21 13.47 -4.77
C ASN A 35 14.98 12.26 -5.28
N LEU A 36 14.65 11.04 -4.89
CA LEU A 36 15.29 9.83 -5.39
C LEU A 36 15.11 9.70 -6.92
N PRO A 37 16.10 9.19 -7.65
CA PRO A 37 16.00 8.92 -9.09
C PRO A 37 14.77 8.09 -9.42
N LEU A 38 14.54 6.98 -8.71
CA LEU A 38 13.36 6.14 -8.85
C LEU A 38 12.05 6.94 -8.88
N VAL A 39 11.87 7.89 -7.95
CA VAL A 39 10.66 8.71 -7.85
C VAL A 39 10.56 9.67 -9.04
N LYS A 40 11.66 10.36 -9.35
CA LYS A 40 11.71 11.33 -10.46
C LYS A 40 11.43 10.67 -11.81
N ASP A 41 12.02 9.52 -12.05
CA ASP A 41 11.87 8.81 -13.32
C ASP A 41 10.47 8.23 -13.49
N LEU A 42 9.89 7.72 -12.41
CA LEU A 42 8.50 7.25 -12.45
C LEU A 42 7.49 8.42 -12.60
N LEU A 43 7.73 9.56 -11.95
CA LEU A 43 6.93 10.76 -12.15
C LEU A 43 7.00 11.24 -13.60
N LYS A 44 8.20 11.27 -14.20
CA LYS A 44 8.42 11.62 -15.59
C LYS A 44 7.65 10.68 -16.53
N ALA A 45 7.80 9.36 -16.34
CA ALA A 45 7.11 8.36 -17.14
C ALA A 45 5.58 8.44 -17.03
N SER A 46 5.07 8.75 -15.82
CA SER A 46 3.62 8.85 -15.58
C SER A 46 3.01 10.22 -15.93
N GLY A 47 3.83 11.21 -16.28
CA GLY A 47 3.39 12.59 -16.51
C GLY A 47 2.88 13.30 -15.24
N LYS A 48 3.21 12.78 -14.05
CA LYS A 48 2.83 13.38 -12.78
C LYS A 48 3.90 14.36 -12.29
N ARG A 49 3.47 15.41 -11.58
CA ARG A 49 4.39 16.45 -11.09
C ARG A 49 4.93 16.18 -9.69
N LYS A 50 4.19 15.43 -8.88
CA LYS A 50 4.57 15.13 -7.49
C LYS A 50 3.98 13.79 -7.04
N PRO A 51 4.65 13.10 -6.11
CA PRO A 51 4.07 11.92 -5.46
C PRO A 51 2.92 12.32 -4.55
N ARG A 52 2.11 11.34 -4.15
CA ARG A 52 1.03 11.51 -3.17
C ARG A 52 1.23 10.54 -2.02
N GLY A 53 0.94 10.98 -0.80
CA GLY A 53 0.75 10.09 0.33
C GLY A 53 -0.63 9.45 0.27
N VAL A 54 -0.75 8.25 0.83
CA VAL A 54 -1.99 7.49 0.90
C VAL A 54 -2.18 6.94 2.32
N PRO A 55 -3.42 6.86 2.83
CA PRO A 55 -3.70 6.44 4.20
C PRO A 55 -3.87 4.91 4.33
N TYR A 56 -3.10 4.13 3.59
CA TYR A 56 -3.11 2.68 3.68
C TYR A 56 -1.69 2.10 3.69
N PHE A 57 -1.58 0.89 4.21
CA PHE A 57 -0.35 0.15 4.31
C PHE A 57 -0.08 -0.69 3.06
N THR A 58 1.20 -0.86 2.72
CA THR A 58 1.65 -1.77 1.65
C THR A 58 2.98 -2.41 2.05
N ASP A 59 3.33 -3.53 1.42
CA ASP A 59 4.60 -4.23 1.62
C ASP A 59 5.83 -3.42 1.15
N ALA A 60 5.61 -2.30 0.48
CA ALA A 60 6.68 -1.35 0.16
C ALA A 60 7.35 -0.76 1.42
N SER A 61 6.60 -0.64 2.54
CA SER A 61 7.14 -0.12 3.81
C SER A 61 8.22 -1.02 4.41
N PRO A 62 8.02 -2.33 4.65
CA PRO A 62 9.09 -3.21 5.13
C PRO A 62 10.27 -3.33 4.14
N LEU A 63 10.03 -3.27 2.83
CA LEU A 63 11.09 -3.27 1.82
C LEU A 63 11.97 -2.01 1.94
N ALA A 64 11.35 -0.84 2.06
CA ALA A 64 12.06 0.42 2.26
C ALA A 64 12.85 0.43 3.57
N ARG A 65 12.29 -0.11 4.66
CA ARG A 65 12.98 -0.30 5.93
C ARG A 65 14.19 -1.23 5.80
N GLY A 66 14.11 -2.25 4.95
CA GLY A 66 15.21 -3.15 4.62
C GLY A 66 16.31 -2.52 3.73
N GLY A 67 16.19 -1.23 3.41
CA GLY A 67 17.17 -0.50 2.59
C GLY A 67 16.88 -0.51 1.08
N THR A 68 15.73 -1.06 0.65
CA THR A 68 15.31 -1.03 -0.75
C THR A 68 14.38 0.16 -0.99
N PRO A 69 14.82 1.23 -1.67
CA PRO A 69 13.95 2.36 -1.99
C PRO A 69 12.71 1.90 -2.75
N SER A 70 11.54 2.23 -2.22
CA SER A 70 10.28 1.69 -2.73
C SER A 70 9.25 2.78 -2.95
N VAL A 71 8.43 2.60 -3.98
CA VAL A 71 7.25 3.42 -4.27
C VAL A 71 6.07 2.52 -4.58
N VAL A 72 4.87 3.03 -4.35
CA VAL A 72 3.64 2.34 -4.76
C VAL A 72 3.13 2.96 -6.05
N PHE A 73 2.93 2.12 -7.05
CA PHE A 73 2.38 2.51 -8.33
C PHE A 73 1.51 1.39 -8.88
N GLY A 74 0.37 1.73 -9.44
CA GLY A 74 -0.52 0.77 -10.09
C GLY A 74 -1.80 1.42 -10.59
N PRO A 75 -2.60 0.68 -11.39
CA PRO A 75 -3.94 1.08 -11.80
C PRO A 75 -4.94 0.85 -10.67
N GLY A 76 -6.14 1.36 -10.84
CA GLY A 76 -7.24 1.17 -9.90
C GLY A 76 -7.43 2.34 -8.93
N ASP A 77 -8.40 2.17 -8.05
CA ASP A 77 -8.73 3.09 -6.97
C ASP A 77 -8.83 2.30 -5.67
N ILE A 78 -8.23 2.81 -4.59
CA ILE A 78 -8.29 2.16 -3.28
C ILE A 78 -9.72 1.97 -2.76
N ALA A 79 -10.65 2.80 -3.20
CA ALA A 79 -12.07 2.66 -2.85
C ALA A 79 -12.71 1.36 -3.38
N GLN A 80 -12.12 0.75 -4.40
CA GLN A 80 -12.57 -0.53 -4.96
C GLN A 80 -11.88 -1.73 -4.30
N ALA A 81 -10.74 -1.53 -3.67
CA ALA A 81 -9.96 -2.60 -3.05
C ALA A 81 -10.74 -3.25 -1.88
N HIS A 82 -10.66 -4.57 -1.79
CA HIS A 82 -11.31 -5.37 -0.74
C HIS A 82 -12.84 -5.25 -0.71
N SER A 83 -13.46 -4.87 -1.83
CA SER A 83 -14.91 -4.84 -2.00
C SER A 83 -15.43 -6.12 -2.68
N GLU A 84 -16.70 -6.44 -2.49
CA GLU A 84 -17.35 -7.60 -3.12
C GLU A 84 -17.28 -7.54 -4.65
N ASN A 85 -17.36 -6.33 -5.21
CA ASN A 85 -17.30 -6.06 -6.64
C ASN A 85 -16.00 -5.30 -6.99
N GLU A 86 -14.87 -5.79 -6.51
CA GLU A 86 -13.56 -5.20 -6.84
C GLU A 86 -13.29 -5.31 -8.33
N PHE A 87 -12.94 -4.20 -8.95
CA PHE A 87 -12.63 -4.13 -10.38
C PHE A 87 -11.54 -3.10 -10.67
N VAL A 88 -10.93 -3.25 -11.83
CA VAL A 88 -10.05 -2.25 -12.44
C VAL A 88 -10.43 -2.09 -13.90
N GLU A 89 -10.46 -0.86 -14.40
CA GLU A 89 -10.74 -0.59 -15.80
C GLU A 89 -9.57 -1.04 -16.70
N ILE A 90 -9.87 -1.71 -17.81
CA ILE A 90 -8.86 -2.18 -18.78
C ILE A 90 -7.97 -1.03 -19.26
N LYS A 91 -8.55 0.14 -19.55
CA LYS A 91 -7.78 1.34 -19.92
C LYS A 91 -6.76 1.79 -18.87
N GLN A 92 -7.05 1.56 -17.59
CA GLN A 92 -6.09 1.86 -16.54
C GLN A 92 -4.95 0.85 -16.51
N LEU A 93 -5.22 -0.43 -16.80
CA LEU A 93 -4.20 -1.47 -16.94
C LEU A 93 -3.26 -1.16 -18.11
N GLU A 94 -3.82 -0.86 -19.29
CA GLU A 94 -3.05 -0.48 -20.48
C GLU A 94 -2.16 0.73 -20.21
N LYS A 95 -2.73 1.78 -19.60
CA LYS A 95 -1.97 2.96 -19.24
C LYS A 95 -0.86 2.67 -18.22
N ALA A 96 -1.10 1.82 -17.23
CA ALA A 96 -0.09 1.43 -16.26
C ALA A 96 1.05 0.64 -16.93
N GLN A 97 0.73 -0.25 -17.86
CA GLN A 97 1.70 -0.98 -18.66
C GLN A 97 2.58 -0.03 -19.49
N ASP A 98 1.99 0.96 -20.17
CA ASP A 98 2.73 1.95 -20.96
C ASP A 98 3.68 2.78 -20.08
N ILE A 99 3.22 3.20 -18.91
CA ILE A 99 4.03 3.96 -17.95
C ILE A 99 5.21 3.12 -17.48
N ILE A 100 4.99 1.86 -17.07
CA ILE A 100 6.06 0.97 -16.60
C ILE A 100 7.04 0.68 -17.74
N SER A 101 6.54 0.41 -18.93
CA SER A 101 7.39 0.18 -20.12
C SER A 101 8.26 1.40 -20.42
N THR A 102 7.69 2.59 -20.34
CA THR A 102 8.44 3.86 -20.52
C THR A 102 9.46 4.05 -19.42
N PHE A 103 9.09 3.80 -18.18
CA PHE A 103 10.00 3.90 -17.04
C PHE A 103 11.20 2.94 -17.21
N LEU A 104 10.96 1.66 -17.49
CA LEU A 104 12.02 0.65 -17.63
C LEU A 104 12.96 0.93 -18.81
N LYS A 105 12.45 1.43 -19.94
CA LYS A 105 13.26 1.79 -21.11
C LYS A 105 14.18 2.99 -20.86
N ASN A 106 13.87 3.82 -19.86
CA ASN A 106 14.67 5.00 -19.52
C ASN A 106 15.55 4.79 -18.28
N LEU A 107 15.62 3.58 -17.75
CA LEU A 107 16.61 3.25 -16.73
C LEU A 107 18.03 3.28 -17.33
N PRO A 108 19.03 3.73 -16.56
CA PRO A 108 20.43 3.79 -16.99
C PRO A 108 21.02 2.38 -17.24
#